data_638275fb2caed1a35dfcb16ef71c9798
#
_entry.id   638275fb2caed1a35dfcb16ef71c9798
#
_cell.length_a   1.000
_cell.length_b   1.000
_cell.length_c   1.000
_cell.angle_alpha   90.00
_cell.angle_beta   90.00
_cell.angle_gamma   90.00
#
_symmetry.space_group_name_H-M   'P 1'
#
loop_
_entity.id
_entity.type
_entity.pdbx_description
1 polymer ?
#
loop_
_entity_poly.entity_id
_entity_poly.type
_entity_poly.pdbx_seq_one_letter_code
_entity_poly.pdbx_strand_id
1 'polypeptide(L)'
;IAKETTQERVYNDPEIIAAYLTGSLLSAEPMLGGTADIDIVFVYKNLPAKTREFVKLTPDFHLDISRRAKDEFKSPRELRADPWLGYEMYAPVLLYEREKFFDFVQASLRAGFDFEQPPLMLQRCRKLLSHGRGIWMDISELDHPAGPKEIKKYMKSLFHAVNAVAEISGPPIQERRLLLEFSARAEAVQKTGMVAGAYGLLGANNVDAEKIKGWVSDWKSAFGLATAHSN
;
A
#
# COMPACT_ATOMS: atom_id res chain seq x y z
N ILE A 1 12.29 12.92 13.66
CA ILE A 1 11.53 13.44 12.48
C ILE A 1 10.04 13.15 12.63
N ALA A 2 9.55 11.86 12.56
CA ALA A 2 8.11 11.57 12.59
C ALA A 2 7.41 12.17 13.82
N LYS A 3 7.97 11.99 15.02
CA LYS A 3 7.43 12.54 16.27
C LYS A 3 7.42 14.08 16.28
N GLU A 4 8.49 14.71 15.84
CA GLU A 4 8.63 16.16 15.78
C GLU A 4 7.64 16.77 14.79
N THR A 5 7.57 16.21 13.58
CA THR A 5 6.57 16.61 12.58
C THR A 5 5.15 16.48 13.11
N THR A 6 4.87 15.38 13.83
CA THR A 6 3.54 15.16 14.43
C THR A 6 3.23 16.23 15.48
N GLN A 7 4.16 16.51 16.38
CA GLN A 7 3.98 17.53 17.43
C GLN A 7 3.73 18.93 16.84
N GLU A 8 4.52 19.31 15.84
CA GLU A 8 4.35 20.58 15.15
C GLU A 8 2.98 20.70 14.48
N ARG A 9 2.57 19.67 13.76
CA ARG A 9 1.28 19.66 13.04
C ARG A 9 0.09 19.70 13.99
N VAL A 10 0.12 18.89 15.04
CA VAL A 10 -0.94 18.84 16.05
C VAL A 10 -1.06 20.15 16.83
N TYR A 11 0.06 20.82 17.10
CA TYR A 11 0.06 22.13 17.76
C TYR A 11 -0.64 23.20 16.91
N ASN A 12 -0.41 23.16 15.59
CA ASN A 12 -0.93 24.16 14.66
C ASN A 12 -2.34 23.83 14.13
N ASP A 13 -2.83 22.59 14.29
CA ASP A 13 -4.11 22.17 13.73
C ASP A 13 -4.94 21.36 14.74
N PRO A 14 -5.93 22.00 15.39
CA PRO A 14 -6.79 21.38 16.40
C PRO A 14 -7.77 20.35 15.81
N GLU A 15 -7.97 20.30 14.50
CA GLU A 15 -8.82 19.31 13.83
C GLU A 15 -8.19 17.89 13.81
N ILE A 16 -6.87 17.80 14.06
CA ILE A 16 -6.17 16.51 14.18
C ILE A 16 -6.55 15.83 15.50
N ILE A 17 -7.09 14.62 15.41
CA ILE A 17 -7.51 13.82 16.56
C ILE A 17 -6.62 12.63 16.84
N ALA A 18 -5.90 12.13 15.83
CA ALA A 18 -4.87 11.11 15.99
C ALA A 18 -3.80 11.24 14.90
N ALA A 19 -2.62 10.72 15.17
CA ALA A 19 -1.58 10.50 14.19
C ALA A 19 -0.84 9.21 14.48
N TYR A 20 -0.51 8.44 13.43
CA TYR A 20 0.22 7.20 13.55
C TYR A 20 1.19 7.00 12.40
N LEU A 21 2.27 6.26 12.69
CA LEU A 21 3.24 5.81 11.70
C LEU A 21 2.79 4.45 11.16
N THR A 22 2.90 4.26 9.86
CA THR A 22 2.59 3.02 9.15
C THR A 22 3.64 2.74 8.07
N GLY A 23 3.40 1.76 7.22
CA GLY A 23 4.20 1.53 6.02
C GLY A 23 5.47 0.73 6.22
N SER A 24 6.39 0.87 5.26
CA SER A 24 7.56 0.01 5.12
C SER A 24 8.55 0.11 6.28
N LEU A 25 8.61 1.25 6.99
CA LEU A 25 9.48 1.41 8.16
C LEU A 25 9.14 0.48 9.32
N LEU A 26 7.94 -0.08 9.36
CA LEU A 26 7.49 -1.05 10.36
C LEU A 26 7.74 -2.50 9.94
N SER A 27 8.29 -2.74 8.74
CA SER A 27 8.62 -4.07 8.24
C SER A 27 10.01 -4.54 8.75
N ALA A 28 10.28 -5.84 8.61
CA ALA A 28 11.58 -6.43 8.98
C ALA A 28 12.76 -5.85 8.17
N GLU A 29 12.50 -5.44 6.94
CA GLU A 29 13.50 -4.82 6.05
C GLU A 29 13.00 -3.44 5.58
N PRO A 30 13.15 -2.39 6.41
CA PRO A 30 12.52 -1.10 6.13
C PRO A 30 13.10 -0.38 4.91
N MET A 31 14.39 -0.60 4.59
CA MET A 31 15.11 0.15 3.55
C MET A 31 15.38 -0.68 2.31
N LEU A 32 14.34 -1.13 1.63
CA LEU A 32 14.49 -1.86 0.37
C LEU A 32 15.11 -0.95 -0.71
N GLY A 33 16.28 -1.35 -1.22
CA GLY A 33 17.02 -0.57 -2.24
C GLY A 33 17.67 0.71 -1.70
N GLY A 34 17.84 0.84 -0.38
CA GLY A 34 18.53 1.97 0.27
C GLY A 34 17.66 3.21 0.45
N THR A 35 16.39 3.16 0.08
CA THR A 35 15.45 4.28 0.22
C THR A 35 14.26 3.89 1.08
N ALA A 36 13.69 4.83 1.82
CA ALA A 36 12.47 4.61 2.60
C ALA A 36 11.62 5.88 2.64
N ASP A 37 10.30 5.66 2.67
CA ASP A 37 9.34 6.70 2.98
C ASP A 37 8.93 6.60 4.45
N ILE A 38 8.77 7.75 5.09
CA ILE A 38 8.22 7.86 6.44
C ILE A 38 6.72 8.12 6.28
N ASP A 39 5.92 7.07 6.39
CA ASP A 39 4.47 7.14 6.18
C ASP A 39 3.76 7.56 7.46
N ILE A 40 3.26 8.79 7.53
CA ILE A 40 2.47 9.30 8.65
C ILE A 40 1.02 9.52 8.21
N VAL A 41 0.10 9.00 8.98
CA VAL A 41 -1.33 9.23 8.78
C VAL A 41 -1.85 10.13 9.88
N PHE A 42 -2.48 11.25 9.50
CA PHE A 42 -3.23 12.12 10.38
C PHE A 42 -4.71 11.88 10.23
N VAL A 43 -5.41 11.68 11.33
CA VAL A 43 -6.86 11.52 11.36
C VAL A 43 -7.50 12.85 11.80
N TYR A 44 -8.45 13.32 11.01
CA TYR A 44 -9.11 14.59 11.17
C TYR A 44 -10.57 14.43 11.58
N LYS A 45 -11.08 15.37 12.40
CA LYS A 45 -12.54 15.52 12.61
C LYS A 45 -13.23 15.86 11.29
N ASN A 46 -12.70 16.89 10.60
CA ASN A 46 -13.15 17.34 9.30
C ASN A 46 -11.98 17.21 8.33
N LEU A 47 -12.11 16.38 7.30
CA LEU A 47 -11.05 16.10 6.35
C LEU A 47 -10.71 17.36 5.53
N PRO A 48 -9.45 17.81 5.49
CA PRO A 48 -9.06 18.94 4.67
C PRO A 48 -9.04 18.58 3.18
N ALA A 49 -9.17 19.58 2.31
CA ALA A 49 -9.18 19.37 0.85
C ALA A 49 -7.91 18.66 0.33
N LYS A 50 -6.75 18.99 0.90
CA LYS A 50 -5.50 18.31 0.57
C LYS A 50 -5.35 17.06 1.43
N THR A 51 -5.51 15.89 0.83
CA THR A 51 -5.48 14.60 1.56
C THR A 51 -4.10 13.93 1.60
N ARG A 52 -3.13 14.41 0.80
CA ARG A 52 -1.77 13.84 0.77
C ARG A 52 -0.72 14.91 0.53
N GLU A 53 0.45 14.73 1.13
CA GLU A 53 1.58 15.64 1.04
C GLU A 53 2.88 14.84 1.04
N PHE A 54 3.80 15.18 0.14
CA PHE A 54 5.14 14.61 0.07
C PHE A 54 6.16 15.67 0.41
N VAL A 55 7.06 15.36 1.33
CA VAL A 55 8.18 16.25 1.70
C VAL A 55 9.49 15.49 1.52
N LYS A 56 10.36 15.99 0.67
CA LYS A 56 11.69 15.45 0.50
C LYS A 56 12.56 15.86 1.69
N LEU A 57 13.09 14.89 2.43
CA LEU A 57 13.98 15.12 3.57
C LEU A 57 15.45 15.04 3.14
N THR A 58 15.80 14.01 2.41
CA THR A 58 17.12 13.77 1.82
C THR A 58 16.96 13.16 0.43
N PRO A 59 18.03 12.90 -0.33
CA PRO A 59 17.91 12.14 -1.58
C PRO A 59 17.26 10.77 -1.42
N ASP A 60 17.43 10.13 -0.25
CA ASP A 60 17.03 8.74 0.00
C ASP A 60 15.77 8.60 0.89
N PHE A 61 15.36 9.70 1.54
CA PHE A 61 14.23 9.69 2.48
C PHE A 61 13.20 10.76 2.14
N HIS A 62 11.94 10.34 2.13
CA HIS A 62 10.79 11.23 1.98
C HIS A 62 9.83 11.05 3.17
N LEU A 63 9.09 12.10 3.43
CA LEU A 63 7.96 12.05 4.35
C LEU A 63 6.68 12.02 3.52
N ASP A 64 5.91 10.97 3.66
CA ASP A 64 4.60 10.81 3.03
C ASP A 64 3.51 11.00 4.08
N ILE A 65 2.79 12.09 3.98
CA ILE A 65 1.74 12.44 4.92
C ILE A 65 0.39 12.20 4.25
N SER A 66 -0.35 11.24 4.78
CA SER A 66 -1.74 10.98 4.40
C SER A 66 -2.70 11.56 5.43
N ARG A 67 -3.87 12.03 4.99
CA ARG A 67 -4.93 12.55 5.85
C ARG A 67 -6.19 11.75 5.63
N ARG A 68 -6.82 11.32 6.73
CA ARG A 68 -8.05 10.51 6.73
C ARG A 68 -9.13 11.18 7.57
N ALA A 69 -10.37 10.95 7.19
CA ALA A 69 -11.50 11.38 7.99
C ALA A 69 -11.73 10.42 9.18
N LYS A 70 -12.11 10.96 10.34
CA LYS A 70 -12.57 10.16 11.50
C LYS A 70 -13.63 9.12 11.12
N ASP A 71 -14.46 9.47 10.16
CA ASP A 71 -15.59 8.67 9.72
C ASP A 71 -15.19 7.35 9.04
N GLU A 72 -13.99 7.27 8.47
CA GLU A 72 -13.44 6.03 7.90
C GLU A 72 -13.24 4.93 8.95
N PHE A 73 -13.16 5.28 10.22
CA PHE A 73 -12.89 4.38 11.33
C PHE A 73 -14.12 4.01 12.18
N LYS A 74 -15.32 4.45 11.78
CA LYS A 74 -16.53 4.29 12.59
C LYS A 74 -17.02 2.84 12.75
N SER A 75 -16.75 1.98 11.78
CA SER A 75 -17.24 0.61 11.77
C SER A 75 -16.10 -0.40 11.96
N PRO A 76 -15.86 -0.89 13.19
CA PRO A 76 -14.85 -1.94 13.41
C PRO A 76 -15.08 -3.20 12.57
N ARG A 77 -16.34 -3.55 12.30
CA ARG A 77 -16.68 -4.70 11.45
C ARG A 77 -16.22 -4.49 9.99
N GLU A 78 -16.42 -3.30 9.45
CA GLU A 78 -15.98 -2.96 8.10
C GLU A 78 -14.47 -2.89 8.01
N LEU A 79 -13.81 -2.31 9.02
CA LEU A 79 -12.35 -2.28 9.13
C LEU A 79 -11.75 -3.69 9.13
N ARG A 80 -12.31 -4.62 9.89
CA ARG A 80 -11.85 -6.02 9.91
C ARG A 80 -11.96 -6.70 8.57
N ALA A 81 -12.92 -6.30 7.74
CA ALA A 81 -13.12 -6.82 6.40
C ALA A 81 -12.45 -5.96 5.32
N ASP A 82 -11.72 -4.91 5.68
CA ASP A 82 -10.97 -4.07 4.75
C ASP A 82 -9.54 -4.59 4.55
N PRO A 83 -9.11 -4.89 3.32
CA PRO A 83 -7.80 -5.46 3.05
C PRO A 83 -6.64 -4.48 3.18
N TRP A 84 -6.89 -3.17 3.25
CA TRP A 84 -5.84 -2.16 3.39
C TRP A 84 -5.90 -1.48 4.75
N LEU A 85 -6.98 -0.76 5.03
CA LEU A 85 -7.12 0.02 6.26
C LEU A 85 -7.17 -0.87 7.50
N GLY A 86 -7.73 -2.08 7.38
CA GLY A 86 -7.75 -3.05 8.47
C GLY A 86 -6.34 -3.46 8.91
N TYR A 87 -5.47 -3.82 7.96
CA TYR A 87 -4.08 -4.15 8.26
C TYR A 87 -3.26 -2.93 8.66
N GLU A 88 -3.49 -1.78 8.03
CA GLU A 88 -2.85 -0.52 8.40
C GLU A 88 -3.08 -0.18 9.88
N MET A 89 -4.32 -0.38 10.37
CA MET A 89 -4.70 -0.13 11.75
C MET A 89 -4.38 -1.26 12.73
N TYR A 90 -4.00 -2.43 12.25
CA TYR A 90 -3.72 -3.57 13.11
C TYR A 90 -2.46 -3.38 13.96
N ALA A 91 -1.37 -2.92 13.36
CA ALA A 91 -0.07 -2.79 14.02
C ALA A 91 0.70 -1.49 13.66
N PRO A 92 0.06 -0.32 13.62
CA PRO A 92 0.77 0.95 13.43
C PRO A 92 1.43 1.38 14.73
N VAL A 93 2.32 2.37 14.66
CA VAL A 93 2.90 3.03 15.83
C VAL A 93 2.16 4.34 16.09
N LEU A 94 1.47 4.41 17.22
CA LEU A 94 0.80 5.64 17.66
C LEU A 94 1.82 6.75 17.92
N LEU A 95 1.60 7.91 17.33
CA LEU A 95 2.40 9.12 17.54
C LEU A 95 1.66 10.15 18.38
N TYR A 96 0.35 10.27 18.20
CA TYR A 96 -0.52 11.20 18.92
C TYR A 96 -1.97 10.71 18.90
N GLU A 97 -2.68 10.95 20.00
CA GLU A 97 -4.15 10.81 20.03
C GLU A 97 -4.80 11.82 20.96
N ARG A 98 -6.06 12.12 20.67
CA ARG A 98 -6.97 12.90 21.50
C ARG A 98 -8.18 12.03 21.83
N GLU A 99 -8.69 12.15 23.06
CA GLU A 99 -9.91 11.48 23.52
C GLU A 99 -9.85 9.94 23.40
N LYS A 100 -8.65 9.36 23.43
CA LYS A 100 -8.43 7.91 23.26
C LYS A 100 -9.09 7.32 22.00
N PHE A 101 -9.19 8.13 20.97
CA PHE A 101 -9.82 7.74 19.71
C PHE A 101 -9.10 6.55 19.07
N PHE A 102 -7.79 6.63 18.99
CA PHE A 102 -6.97 5.60 18.35
C PHE A 102 -7.01 4.29 19.14
N ASP A 103 -6.79 4.36 20.46
CA ASP A 103 -6.84 3.20 21.35
C ASP A 103 -8.17 2.46 21.23
N PHE A 104 -9.30 3.18 21.20
CA PHE A 104 -10.61 2.59 21.06
C PHE A 104 -10.80 1.88 19.72
N VAL A 105 -10.42 2.53 18.60
CA VAL A 105 -10.52 1.95 17.26
C VAL A 105 -9.66 0.70 17.15
N GLN A 106 -8.40 0.78 17.60
CA GLN A 106 -7.46 -0.33 17.51
C GLN A 106 -7.87 -1.52 18.40
N ALA A 107 -8.29 -1.27 19.63
CA ALA A 107 -8.81 -2.32 20.51
C ALA A 107 -10.03 -3.02 19.91
N SER A 108 -10.98 -2.22 19.37
CA SER A 108 -12.17 -2.74 18.71
C SER A 108 -11.84 -3.55 17.45
N LEU A 109 -10.85 -3.12 16.68
CA LEU A 109 -10.36 -3.85 15.51
C LEU A 109 -9.72 -5.18 15.92
N ARG A 110 -8.72 -5.13 16.83
CA ARG A 110 -7.94 -6.30 17.26
C ARG A 110 -8.79 -7.37 17.95
N ALA A 111 -9.84 -6.99 18.66
CA ALA A 111 -10.74 -7.93 19.32
C ALA A 111 -11.39 -8.96 18.39
N GLY A 112 -11.36 -8.77 17.10
CA GLY A 112 -11.91 -9.74 16.13
C GLY A 112 -11.19 -9.71 14.78
N PHE A 113 -10.00 -9.13 14.71
CA PHE A 113 -9.12 -9.18 13.56
C PHE A 113 -8.22 -10.41 13.69
N ASP A 114 -8.80 -11.57 13.49
CA ASP A 114 -8.03 -12.80 13.47
C ASP A 114 -7.58 -13.06 12.02
N PHE A 115 -6.27 -13.24 11.82
CA PHE A 115 -5.71 -13.64 10.54
C PHE A 115 -6.23 -15.02 10.10
N GLU A 116 -6.56 -15.86 11.07
CA GLU A 116 -7.01 -17.23 10.86
C GLU A 116 -8.54 -17.36 10.80
N GLN A 117 -9.31 -16.26 10.98
CA GLN A 117 -10.77 -16.34 10.83
C GLN A 117 -11.17 -16.42 9.35
N PRO A 118 -11.52 -17.62 8.82
CA PRO A 118 -11.77 -17.79 7.40
C PRO A 118 -12.81 -16.83 6.81
N PRO A 119 -13.92 -16.50 7.50
CA PRO A 119 -14.94 -15.62 6.93
C PRO A 119 -14.44 -14.21 6.65
N LEU A 120 -13.66 -13.60 7.56
CA LEU A 120 -13.14 -12.24 7.42
C LEU A 120 -11.98 -12.21 6.42
N MET A 121 -11.07 -13.17 6.50
CA MET A 121 -9.99 -13.34 5.53
C MET A 121 -10.55 -13.47 4.12
N LEU A 122 -11.56 -14.32 3.90
CA LEU A 122 -12.20 -14.49 2.59
C LEU A 122 -12.91 -13.20 2.12
N GLN A 123 -13.48 -12.40 3.03
CA GLN A 123 -14.05 -11.10 2.65
C GLN A 123 -12.99 -10.14 2.15
N ARG A 124 -11.84 -10.05 2.81
CA ARG A 124 -10.71 -9.23 2.38
C ARG A 124 -10.19 -9.68 1.01
N CYS A 125 -9.89 -10.96 0.86
CA CYS A 125 -9.45 -11.54 -0.43
C CYS A 125 -10.45 -11.27 -1.56
N ARG A 126 -11.75 -11.41 -1.31
CA ARG A 126 -12.80 -11.14 -2.31
C ARG A 126 -12.87 -9.66 -2.68
N LYS A 127 -12.68 -8.74 -1.74
CA LYS A 127 -12.62 -7.30 -2.05
C LYS A 127 -11.45 -6.97 -2.99
N LEU A 128 -10.26 -7.50 -2.70
CA LEU A 128 -9.09 -7.36 -3.58
C LEU A 128 -9.35 -7.93 -4.96
N LEU A 129 -9.84 -9.16 -5.03
CA LEU A 129 -10.14 -9.82 -6.30
C LEU A 129 -11.19 -9.07 -7.11
N SER A 130 -12.28 -8.63 -6.46
CA SER A 130 -13.34 -7.86 -7.13
C SER A 130 -12.83 -6.52 -7.66
N HIS A 131 -11.98 -5.83 -6.87
CA HIS A 131 -11.37 -4.58 -7.30
C HIS A 131 -10.42 -4.80 -8.49
N GLY A 132 -9.54 -5.82 -8.41
CA GLY A 132 -8.67 -6.19 -9.54
C GLY A 132 -9.46 -6.55 -10.79
N ARG A 133 -10.53 -7.34 -10.64
CA ARG A 133 -11.42 -7.71 -11.75
C ARG A 133 -12.13 -6.51 -12.37
N GLY A 134 -12.63 -5.58 -11.56
CA GLY A 134 -13.26 -4.35 -12.07
C GLY A 134 -12.30 -3.55 -12.94
N ILE A 135 -11.07 -3.32 -12.46
CA ILE A 135 -10.03 -2.63 -13.24
C ILE A 135 -9.70 -3.40 -14.54
N TRP A 136 -9.63 -4.72 -14.48
CA TRP A 136 -9.38 -5.56 -15.65
C TRP A 136 -10.49 -5.43 -16.70
N MET A 137 -11.76 -5.47 -16.27
CA MET A 137 -12.90 -5.31 -17.18
C MET A 137 -12.85 -3.96 -17.90
N ASP A 138 -12.58 -2.87 -17.17
CA ASP A 138 -12.42 -1.52 -17.74
C ASP A 138 -11.33 -1.47 -18.83
N ILE A 139 -10.24 -2.25 -18.67
CA ILE A 139 -9.15 -2.29 -19.65
C ILE A 139 -9.50 -3.19 -20.84
N SER A 140 -10.21 -4.30 -20.61
CA SER A 140 -10.53 -5.27 -21.65
C SER A 140 -11.57 -4.74 -22.66
N GLU A 141 -12.31 -3.70 -22.30
CA GLU A 141 -13.32 -3.05 -23.13
C GLU A 141 -12.77 -1.86 -23.93
N LEU A 142 -11.45 -1.60 -23.87
CA LEU A 142 -10.84 -0.50 -24.63
C LEU A 142 -10.87 -0.79 -26.14
N ASP A 143 -11.26 0.22 -26.88
CA ASP A 143 -11.32 0.23 -28.36
C ASP A 143 -10.06 0.86 -29.01
N HIS A 144 -9.07 1.23 -28.21
CA HIS A 144 -7.82 1.86 -28.64
C HIS A 144 -6.59 1.15 -28.03
N PRO A 145 -5.39 1.33 -28.61
CA PRO A 145 -4.15 0.76 -28.06
C PRO A 145 -3.88 1.24 -26.64
N ALA A 146 -3.40 0.32 -25.80
CA ALA A 146 -3.05 0.63 -24.41
C ALA A 146 -1.86 1.60 -24.32
N GLY A 147 -2.09 2.72 -23.64
CA GLY A 147 -1.07 3.71 -23.31
C GLY A 147 -0.53 3.54 -21.87
N PRO A 148 0.31 4.46 -21.40
CA PRO A 148 0.88 4.40 -20.04
C PRO A 148 -0.15 4.33 -18.91
N LYS A 149 -1.31 4.96 -19.09
CA LYS A 149 -2.40 4.93 -18.09
C LYS A 149 -3.02 3.53 -17.98
N GLU A 150 -3.24 2.89 -19.10
CA GLU A 150 -3.81 1.55 -19.21
C GLU A 150 -2.82 0.50 -18.67
N ILE A 151 -1.53 0.65 -18.98
CA ILE A 151 -0.46 -0.18 -18.40
C ILE A 151 -0.45 -0.05 -16.87
N LYS A 152 -0.55 1.17 -16.33
CA LYS A 152 -0.64 1.39 -14.89
C LYS A 152 -1.88 0.73 -14.27
N LYS A 153 -3.04 0.82 -14.93
CA LYS A 153 -4.26 0.13 -14.51
C LYS A 153 -4.08 -1.39 -14.54
N TYR A 154 -3.48 -1.93 -15.60
CA TYR A 154 -3.16 -3.34 -15.71
C TYR A 154 -2.30 -3.83 -14.55
N MET A 155 -1.20 -3.13 -14.27
CA MET A 155 -0.33 -3.45 -13.14
C MET A 155 -1.08 -3.41 -11.81
N LYS A 156 -1.96 -2.44 -11.63
CA LYS A 156 -2.81 -2.34 -10.43
C LYS A 156 -3.79 -3.51 -10.32
N SER A 157 -4.42 -3.91 -11.42
CA SER A 157 -5.30 -5.10 -11.45
C SER A 157 -4.54 -6.36 -11.02
N LEU A 158 -3.36 -6.59 -11.61
CA LEU A 158 -2.51 -7.72 -11.28
C LEU A 158 -2.06 -7.69 -9.81
N PHE A 159 -1.65 -6.52 -9.31
CA PHE A 159 -1.27 -6.33 -7.91
C PHE A 159 -2.40 -6.72 -6.95
N HIS A 160 -3.64 -6.32 -7.23
CA HIS A 160 -4.79 -6.72 -6.42
C HIS A 160 -5.09 -8.22 -6.51
N ALA A 161 -4.99 -8.81 -7.70
CA ALA A 161 -5.21 -10.25 -7.87
C ALA A 161 -4.17 -11.10 -7.11
N VAL A 162 -2.89 -10.70 -7.17
CA VAL A 162 -1.80 -11.34 -6.41
C VAL A 162 -2.01 -11.17 -4.91
N ASN A 163 -2.41 -9.99 -4.46
CA ASN A 163 -2.69 -9.74 -3.05
C ASN A 163 -3.92 -10.48 -2.53
N ALA A 164 -4.92 -10.76 -3.38
CA ALA A 164 -6.04 -11.61 -2.99
C ALA A 164 -5.60 -13.04 -2.59
N VAL A 165 -4.50 -13.52 -3.16
CA VAL A 165 -3.88 -14.81 -2.77
C VAL A 165 -2.97 -14.63 -1.55
N ALA A 166 -2.13 -13.59 -1.56
CA ALA A 166 -1.17 -13.34 -0.49
C ALA A 166 -1.84 -13.13 0.88
N GLU A 167 -3.03 -12.52 0.87
CA GLU A 167 -3.78 -12.19 2.10
C GLU A 167 -4.39 -13.42 2.79
N ILE A 168 -4.41 -14.57 2.14
CA ILE A 168 -4.80 -15.83 2.78
C ILE A 168 -3.79 -16.21 3.89
N SER A 169 -2.53 -15.83 3.75
CA SER A 169 -1.43 -16.20 4.67
C SER A 169 -0.80 -15.02 5.41
N GLY A 170 -1.39 -13.83 5.34
CA GLY A 170 -0.88 -12.66 6.06
C GLY A 170 -1.30 -11.32 5.44
N PRO A 171 -0.67 -10.21 5.81
CA PRO A 171 -1.02 -8.88 5.30
C PRO A 171 -0.75 -8.74 3.79
N PRO A 172 -1.43 -7.80 3.09
CA PRO A 172 -1.16 -7.53 1.69
C PRO A 172 0.30 -7.11 1.49
N ILE A 173 0.87 -7.58 0.38
CA ILE A 173 2.25 -7.27 0.01
C ILE A 173 2.27 -5.89 -0.63
N GLN A 174 3.23 -5.06 -0.26
CA GLN A 174 3.45 -3.76 -0.91
C GLN A 174 4.00 -3.92 -2.34
N GLU A 175 3.68 -2.98 -3.23
CA GLU A 175 4.06 -3.06 -4.65
C GLU A 175 5.55 -3.34 -4.86
N ARG A 176 6.44 -2.64 -4.14
CA ARG A 176 7.91 -2.81 -4.24
C ARG A 176 8.40 -4.19 -3.80
N ARG A 177 7.60 -4.92 -3.00
CA ARG A 177 7.94 -6.22 -2.42
C ARG A 177 7.24 -7.39 -3.11
N LEU A 178 6.35 -7.11 -4.06
CA LEU A 178 5.48 -8.13 -4.66
C LEU A 178 6.27 -9.33 -5.17
N LEU A 179 7.29 -9.09 -5.99
CA LEU A 179 8.10 -10.16 -6.58
C LEU A 179 9.03 -10.86 -5.58
N LEU A 180 9.35 -10.20 -4.47
CA LEU A 180 10.22 -10.76 -3.42
C LEU A 180 9.44 -11.67 -2.46
N GLU A 181 8.20 -11.30 -2.13
CA GLU A 181 7.45 -11.95 -1.06
C GLU A 181 6.37 -12.91 -1.58
N PHE A 182 5.88 -12.73 -2.83
CA PHE A 182 4.74 -13.50 -3.33
C PHE A 182 5.02 -15.00 -3.41
N SER A 183 6.25 -15.41 -3.71
CA SER A 183 6.61 -16.84 -3.78
C SER A 183 6.35 -17.55 -2.44
N ALA A 184 6.81 -16.98 -1.34
CA ALA A 184 6.59 -17.52 0.00
C ALA A 184 5.11 -17.56 0.38
N ARG A 185 4.33 -16.53 -0.03
CA ARG A 185 2.88 -16.49 0.21
C ARG A 185 2.12 -17.56 -0.58
N ALA A 186 2.47 -17.76 -1.85
CA ALA A 186 1.88 -18.78 -2.71
C ALA A 186 2.22 -20.20 -2.21
N GLU A 187 3.44 -20.41 -1.71
CA GLU A 187 3.86 -21.65 -1.08
C GLU A 187 3.07 -21.95 0.20
N ALA A 188 2.90 -20.96 1.07
CA ALA A 188 2.15 -21.10 2.32
C ALA A 188 0.70 -21.56 2.10
N VAL A 189 0.10 -21.22 0.96
CA VAL A 189 -1.26 -21.66 0.57
C VAL A 189 -1.25 -22.84 -0.42
N GLN A 190 -0.10 -23.49 -0.63
CA GLN A 190 0.09 -24.63 -1.52
C GLN A 190 -0.34 -24.35 -2.98
N LYS A 191 -0.08 -23.14 -3.47
CA LYS A 191 -0.43 -22.66 -4.83
C LYS A 191 0.79 -22.12 -5.58
N THR A 192 1.92 -22.83 -5.52
CA THR A 192 3.19 -22.43 -6.15
C THR A 192 3.08 -22.11 -7.64
N GLY A 193 2.19 -22.78 -8.38
CA GLY A 193 1.93 -22.48 -9.79
C GLY A 193 1.42 -21.05 -10.05
N MET A 194 0.87 -20.36 -9.05
CA MET A 194 0.45 -18.96 -9.19
C MET A 194 1.63 -18.00 -9.35
N VAL A 195 2.82 -18.37 -8.89
CA VAL A 195 4.04 -17.55 -9.07
C VAL A 195 4.41 -17.48 -10.55
N ALA A 196 4.44 -18.63 -11.23
CA ALA A 196 4.70 -18.71 -12.67
C ALA A 196 3.62 -17.93 -13.46
N GLY A 197 2.35 -18.06 -13.05
CA GLY A 197 1.25 -17.31 -13.64
C GLY A 197 1.42 -15.79 -13.48
N ALA A 198 1.79 -15.31 -12.29
CA ALA A 198 2.04 -13.88 -12.04
C ALA A 198 3.22 -13.36 -12.89
N TYR A 199 4.30 -14.11 -12.99
CA TYR A 199 5.44 -13.74 -13.85
C TYR A 199 5.05 -13.74 -15.33
N GLY A 200 4.22 -14.69 -15.78
CA GLY A 200 3.69 -14.71 -17.14
C GLY A 200 2.87 -13.46 -17.46
N LEU A 201 1.99 -13.07 -16.54
CA LEU A 201 1.19 -11.84 -16.67
C LEU A 201 2.05 -10.56 -16.65
N LEU A 202 3.18 -10.57 -15.97
CA LEU A 202 4.17 -9.47 -16.02
C LEU A 202 5.02 -9.48 -17.28
N GLY A 203 4.86 -10.49 -18.16
CA GLY A 203 5.69 -10.64 -19.35
C GLY A 203 7.12 -11.10 -19.06
N ALA A 204 7.38 -11.64 -17.87
CA ALA A 204 8.72 -11.99 -17.41
C ALA A 204 9.26 -13.32 -18.00
N ASN A 205 8.43 -14.13 -18.64
CA ASN A 205 8.82 -15.48 -19.12
C ASN A 205 9.98 -15.48 -20.11
N ASN A 206 10.21 -14.37 -20.82
CA ASN A 206 11.23 -14.23 -21.86
C ASN A 206 12.22 -13.10 -21.54
N VAL A 207 12.43 -12.79 -20.27
CA VAL A 207 13.28 -11.68 -19.82
C VAL A 207 14.50 -12.25 -19.11
N ASP A 208 15.67 -12.01 -19.66
CA ASP A 208 16.96 -12.31 -19.04
C ASP A 208 17.54 -11.10 -18.30
N ALA A 209 18.65 -11.33 -17.58
CA ALA A 209 19.31 -10.31 -16.79
C ALA A 209 19.86 -9.15 -17.65
N GLU A 210 20.33 -9.42 -18.86
CA GLU A 210 20.88 -8.39 -19.75
C GLU A 210 19.77 -7.46 -20.26
N LYS A 211 18.62 -8.02 -20.61
CA LYS A 211 17.46 -7.23 -21.01
C LYS A 211 16.95 -6.33 -19.88
N ILE A 212 16.94 -6.83 -18.63
CA ILE A 212 16.60 -6.01 -17.46
C ILE A 212 17.60 -4.87 -17.27
N LYS A 213 18.91 -5.14 -17.39
CA LYS A 213 19.96 -4.10 -17.30
C LYS A 213 19.76 -3.02 -18.35
N GLY A 214 19.43 -3.41 -19.59
CA GLY A 214 19.10 -2.48 -20.66
C GLY A 214 17.93 -1.57 -20.29
N TRP A 215 16.81 -2.14 -19.84
CA TRP A 215 15.65 -1.36 -19.43
C TRP A 215 15.92 -0.42 -18.26
N VAL A 216 16.74 -0.84 -17.28
CA VAL A 216 17.15 0.02 -16.17
C VAL A 216 17.98 1.19 -16.68
N SER A 217 18.85 0.97 -17.65
CA SER A 217 19.64 2.04 -18.29
C SER A 217 18.74 3.06 -19.01
N ASP A 218 17.80 2.56 -19.81
CA ASP A 218 16.85 3.40 -20.54
C ASP A 218 15.97 4.20 -19.59
N TRP A 219 15.48 3.54 -18.53
CA TRP A 219 14.70 4.19 -17.49
C TRP A 219 15.47 5.31 -16.78
N LYS A 220 16.74 5.06 -16.40
CA LYS A 220 17.59 6.08 -15.78
C LYS A 220 17.81 7.28 -16.69
N SER A 221 18.03 7.05 -17.98
CA SER A 221 18.19 8.10 -18.97
C SER A 221 16.91 8.94 -19.10
N ALA A 222 15.76 8.30 -19.24
CA ALA A 222 14.45 8.96 -19.33
C ALA A 222 14.13 9.77 -18.05
N PHE A 223 14.41 9.20 -16.88
CA PHE A 223 14.21 9.87 -15.60
C PHE A 223 15.12 11.10 -15.45
N GLY A 224 16.41 10.99 -15.85
CA GLY A 224 17.34 12.11 -15.84
C GLY A 224 16.88 13.26 -16.74
N LEU A 225 16.37 12.96 -17.93
CA LEU A 225 15.78 13.96 -18.82
C LEU A 225 14.54 14.63 -18.21
N ALA A 226 13.62 13.84 -17.64
CA ALA A 226 12.42 14.38 -17.01
C ALA A 226 12.74 15.31 -15.84
N THR A 227 13.70 14.95 -14.97
CA THR A 227 14.10 15.78 -13.83
C THR A 227 14.80 17.08 -14.28
N ALA A 228 15.59 17.05 -15.36
CA ALA A 228 16.22 18.24 -15.90
C ALA A 228 15.21 19.26 -16.50
N HIS A 229 14.04 18.81 -16.91
CA HIS A 229 12.99 19.67 -17.48
C HIS A 229 11.93 20.12 -16.44
N SER A 230 12.02 19.63 -15.20
CA SER A 230 11.09 19.96 -14.12
C SER A 230 11.57 21.11 -13.23
N ASN A 231 12.71 21.69 -13.53
CA ASN A 231 13.29 22.90 -12.91
C ASN A 231 13.14 24.07 -13.91
#